data_daa9a32a536ea22ecc2b70c7e6ed3702
#
_entry.id   daa9a32a536ea22ecc2b70c7e6ed3702
#
_cell.length_a   1.000
_cell.length_b   1.000
_cell.length_c   1.000
_cell.angle_alpha   90.00
_cell.angle_beta   90.00
_cell.angle_gamma   90.00
#
_symmetry.space_group_name_H-M   'P 1'
#
loop_
_entity.id
_entity.type
_entity.pdbx_description
1 polymer ?
#
loop_
_entity_poly.entity_id
_entity_poly.type
_entity_poly.pdbx_seq_one_letter_code
_entity_poly.pdbx_strand_id
1 'polypeptide(L)'
;YEMLRSLVGSEMCIRDSRDTVQQREYSDNNPRFCNNIILENGNSIGMISYWTMGDFYYIEHFAIDPSLRNGGYGKRVLEMIKKQLKGPIVLEVEEPNDEMSTRRIHFYKRLEFTLHKKPYIQPPYRKGDSGLPMLLMTYGDIDMESDFEKVKKTLYKEVYGQEI
;
A
#
# COMPACT_ATOMS: atom_id res chain seq x y z
N TYR A 1 5.23 -17.79 -2.93
CA TYR A 1 6.30 -16.87 -3.38
C TYR A 1 6.29 -16.64 -4.90
N GLU A 2 6.14 -17.68 -5.71
CA GLU A 2 5.93 -17.55 -7.17
C GLU A 2 4.61 -16.83 -7.49
N MET A 3 3.61 -17.00 -6.67
CA MET A 3 2.33 -16.33 -6.79
C MET A 3 2.43 -14.82 -6.51
N LEU A 4 3.24 -14.40 -5.55
CA LEU A 4 3.60 -12.99 -5.34
C LEU A 4 4.19 -12.38 -6.62
N ARG A 5 5.08 -13.10 -7.31
CA ARG A 5 5.63 -12.66 -8.60
C ARG A 5 4.56 -12.57 -9.71
N SER A 6 3.66 -13.52 -9.77
CA SER A 6 2.57 -13.55 -10.76
C SER A 6 1.55 -12.43 -10.53
N LEU A 7 1.22 -12.11 -9.28
CA LEU A 7 0.31 -11.02 -8.92
C LEU A 7 0.97 -9.65 -9.08
N VAL A 8 2.25 -9.54 -8.82
CA VAL A 8 3.05 -8.31 -8.97
C VAL A 8 3.34 -8.00 -10.45
N GLY A 9 3.44 -8.99 -11.31
CA GLY A 9 3.71 -8.82 -12.74
C GLY A 9 2.54 -8.32 -13.59
N SER A 10 1.35 -8.21 -13.03
CA SER A 10 0.18 -7.71 -13.74
C SER A 10 -0.12 -6.27 -13.34
N GLU A 11 0.17 -5.35 -14.22
CA GLU A 11 -0.28 -3.95 -14.41
C GLU A 11 -0.89 -3.14 -13.25
N MET A 12 -1.11 -3.69 -12.08
CA MET A 12 -1.49 -2.95 -10.88
C MET A 12 -0.26 -2.57 -10.08
N CYS A 13 0.48 -1.62 -10.63
CA CYS A 13 1.38 -0.72 -9.92
C CYS A 13 2.05 -1.20 -8.65
N ILE A 14 2.61 -2.36 -8.73
CA ILE A 14 3.71 -2.65 -7.87
C ILE A 14 4.91 -2.76 -8.80
N ARG A 15 5.48 -1.63 -9.15
CA ARG A 15 6.91 -1.61 -9.43
C ARG A 15 7.59 -1.91 -8.10
N ASP A 16 7.46 -3.15 -7.67
CA ASP A 16 8.23 -3.60 -6.53
C ASP A 16 9.69 -3.64 -6.95
N SER A 17 10.34 -2.52 -6.76
CA SER A 17 11.78 -2.38 -6.92
C SER A 17 12.53 -2.97 -5.73
N ARG A 18 11.81 -3.48 -4.73
CA ARG A 18 12.39 -4.20 -3.62
C ARG A 18 12.86 -5.57 -4.10
N ASP A 19 14.09 -5.92 -3.82
CA ASP A 19 14.57 -7.23 -4.17
C ASP A 19 13.91 -8.32 -3.29
N THR A 20 13.84 -9.55 -3.81
CA THR A 20 13.15 -10.66 -3.16
C THR A 20 13.75 -11.05 -1.81
N VAL A 21 15.05 -10.81 -1.62
CA VAL A 21 15.76 -11.08 -0.37
C VAL A 21 15.31 -10.08 0.70
N GLN A 22 15.28 -8.80 0.35
CA GLN A 22 14.84 -7.73 1.23
C GLN A 22 13.36 -7.88 1.65
N GLN A 23 12.50 -8.26 0.72
CA GLN A 23 11.08 -8.53 1.02
C GLN A 23 10.92 -9.69 2.00
N ARG A 24 11.71 -10.76 1.83
CA ARG A 24 11.72 -11.91 2.74
C ARG A 24 12.25 -11.51 4.12
N GLU A 25 13.33 -10.75 4.17
CA GLU A 25 13.92 -10.28 5.41
C GLU A 25 12.92 -9.45 6.24
N TYR A 26 12.19 -8.55 5.61
CA TYR A 26 11.13 -7.78 6.29
C TYR A 26 9.98 -8.68 6.75
N SER A 27 9.53 -9.63 5.94
CA SER A 27 8.45 -10.56 6.32
C SER A 27 8.82 -11.41 7.52
N ASP A 28 10.07 -11.85 7.59
CA ASP A 28 10.51 -12.81 8.61
C ASP A 28 10.98 -12.13 9.91
N ASN A 29 11.53 -10.91 9.82
CA ASN A 29 12.28 -10.32 10.92
C ASN A 29 11.74 -8.97 11.42
N ASN A 30 10.82 -8.32 10.70
CA ASN A 30 10.27 -7.04 11.15
C ASN A 30 8.88 -7.22 11.76
N PRO A 31 8.72 -7.06 13.09
CA PRO A 31 7.43 -7.28 13.77
C PRO A 31 6.34 -6.27 13.38
N ARG A 32 6.71 -5.15 12.75
CA ARG A 32 5.76 -4.15 12.26
C ARG A 32 5.18 -4.48 10.89
N PHE A 33 5.85 -5.34 10.13
CA PHE A 33 5.47 -5.70 8.76
C PHE A 33 4.64 -6.97 8.75
N CYS A 34 3.48 -6.90 8.13
CA CYS A 34 2.58 -8.03 7.93
C CYS A 34 2.39 -8.27 6.43
N ASN A 35 2.72 -9.47 5.97
CA ASN A 35 2.53 -9.89 4.59
C ASN A 35 1.55 -11.06 4.53
N ASN A 36 0.40 -10.87 3.88
CA ASN A 36 -0.69 -11.83 3.91
C ASN A 36 -1.15 -12.20 2.50
N ILE A 37 -1.42 -13.49 2.32
CA ILE A 37 -2.15 -14.00 1.17
C ILE A 37 -3.64 -13.94 1.50
N ILE A 38 -4.44 -13.48 0.55
CA ILE A 38 -5.89 -13.40 0.68
C ILE A 38 -6.47 -14.68 0.13
N LEU A 39 -7.25 -15.38 0.96
CA LEU A 39 -7.89 -16.64 0.59
C LEU A 39 -9.41 -16.45 0.52
N GLU A 40 -10.04 -17.10 -0.46
CA GLU A 40 -11.47 -17.33 -0.51
C GLU A 40 -11.73 -18.82 -0.79
N ASN A 41 -12.48 -19.48 0.08
CA ASN A 41 -12.76 -20.92 0.00
C ASN A 41 -11.49 -21.78 -0.18
N GLY A 42 -10.40 -21.40 0.50
CA GLY A 42 -9.11 -22.08 0.43
C GLY A 42 -8.28 -21.76 -0.80
N ASN A 43 -8.78 -20.96 -1.73
CA ASN A 43 -8.06 -20.52 -2.93
C ASN A 43 -7.46 -19.13 -2.75
N SER A 44 -6.23 -18.95 -3.18
CA SER A 44 -5.59 -17.65 -3.16
C SER A 44 -6.19 -16.74 -4.22
N ILE A 45 -6.67 -15.58 -3.80
CA ILE A 45 -7.27 -14.57 -4.67
C ILE A 45 -6.48 -13.25 -4.73
N GLY A 46 -5.46 -13.12 -3.90
CA GLY A 46 -4.66 -11.90 -3.88
C GLY A 46 -3.68 -11.85 -2.72
N MET A 47 -3.13 -10.67 -2.51
CA MET A 47 -2.20 -10.39 -1.42
C MET A 47 -2.42 -8.99 -0.85
N ILE A 48 -2.06 -8.82 0.41
CA ILE A 48 -1.98 -7.52 1.07
C ILE A 48 -0.79 -7.50 2.02
N SER A 49 0.01 -6.46 1.95
CA SER A 49 1.03 -6.18 2.95
C SER A 49 0.80 -4.82 3.60
N TYR A 50 1.02 -4.74 4.89
CA TYR A 50 0.86 -3.52 5.64
C TYR A 50 1.84 -3.42 6.81
N TRP A 51 2.03 -2.21 7.28
CA TRP A 51 2.88 -1.86 8.41
C TRP A 51 2.06 -1.31 9.56
N THR A 52 2.43 -1.67 10.80
CA THR A 52 1.91 -1.07 12.02
C THR A 52 2.85 0.06 12.46
N MET A 53 2.39 1.31 12.37
CA MET A 53 3.22 2.50 12.61
C MET A 53 3.00 3.15 13.99
N GLY A 54 2.25 2.48 14.87
CA GLY A 54 1.85 3.03 16.16
C GLY A 54 0.55 3.81 16.07
N ASP A 55 0.59 5.01 15.51
CA ASP A 55 -0.60 5.89 15.40
C ASP A 55 -1.48 5.57 14.17
N PHE A 56 -0.94 4.87 13.20
CA PHE A 56 -1.65 4.51 11.96
C PHE A 56 -1.11 3.21 11.37
N TYR A 57 -1.82 2.68 10.38
CA TYR A 57 -1.38 1.55 9.55
C TYR A 57 -1.04 2.06 8.15
N TYR A 58 -0.03 1.48 7.53
CA TYR A 58 0.33 1.80 6.15
C TYR A 58 0.18 0.56 5.28
N ILE A 59 -0.74 0.61 4.31
CA ILE A 59 -0.87 -0.45 3.30
C ILE A 59 0.16 -0.17 2.21
N GLU A 60 1.14 -1.07 2.09
CA GLU A 60 2.21 -0.95 1.10
C GLU A 60 1.84 -1.61 -0.22
N HIS A 61 1.31 -2.83 -0.15
CA HIS A 61 0.91 -3.60 -1.32
C HIS A 61 -0.49 -4.17 -1.14
N PHE A 62 -1.29 -4.04 -2.19
CA PHE A 62 -2.61 -4.65 -2.26
C PHE A 62 -2.91 -5.04 -3.71
N ALA A 63 -3.14 -6.31 -3.95
CA ALA A 63 -3.44 -6.82 -5.29
C ALA A 63 -4.45 -7.97 -5.22
N ILE A 64 -5.39 -7.96 -6.16
CA ILE A 64 -6.30 -9.07 -6.43
C ILE A 64 -5.88 -9.73 -7.74
N ASP A 65 -5.99 -11.04 -7.83
CA ASP A 65 -5.72 -11.80 -9.04
C ASP A 65 -6.43 -11.15 -10.24
N PRO A 66 -5.71 -10.83 -11.33
CA PRO A 66 -6.29 -10.19 -12.50
C PRO A 66 -7.49 -10.91 -13.09
N SER A 67 -7.52 -12.25 -13.03
CA SER A 67 -8.63 -13.07 -13.50
C SER A 67 -9.92 -12.89 -12.69
N LEU A 68 -9.81 -12.35 -11.46
CA LEU A 68 -10.91 -12.13 -10.52
C LEU A 68 -11.29 -10.65 -10.39
N ARG A 69 -10.72 -9.78 -11.20
CA ARG A 69 -11.06 -8.36 -11.21
C ARG A 69 -12.51 -8.14 -11.63
N ASN A 70 -13.09 -7.03 -11.17
CA ASN A 70 -14.50 -6.66 -11.34
C ASN A 70 -15.51 -7.58 -10.63
N GLY A 71 -15.04 -8.53 -9.82
CA GLY A 71 -15.90 -9.39 -8.98
C GLY A 71 -16.21 -8.81 -7.59
N GLY A 72 -15.76 -7.58 -7.29
CA GLY A 72 -15.98 -6.95 -5.99
C GLY A 72 -15.06 -7.44 -4.87
N TYR A 73 -14.09 -8.28 -5.15
CA TYR A 73 -13.15 -8.82 -4.16
C TYR A 73 -12.30 -7.74 -3.48
N GLY A 74 -11.79 -6.80 -4.26
CA GLY A 74 -10.98 -5.70 -3.71
C GLY A 74 -11.73 -4.89 -2.66
N LYS A 75 -12.98 -4.53 -2.94
CA LYS A 75 -13.88 -3.85 -1.99
C LYS A 75 -14.09 -4.68 -0.73
N ARG A 76 -14.43 -5.95 -0.87
CA ARG A 76 -14.68 -6.85 0.28
C ARG A 76 -13.45 -7.00 1.17
N VAL A 77 -12.27 -7.15 0.57
CA VAL A 77 -11.01 -7.28 1.31
C VAL A 77 -10.70 -5.99 2.08
N LEU A 78 -10.80 -4.83 1.45
CA LEU A 78 -10.53 -3.56 2.14
C LEU A 78 -11.57 -3.24 3.22
N GLU A 79 -12.84 -3.57 3.02
CA GLU A 79 -13.85 -3.46 4.08
C GLU A 79 -13.52 -4.35 5.29
N MET A 80 -13.03 -5.55 5.06
CA MET A 80 -12.58 -6.45 6.11
C MET A 80 -11.33 -5.91 6.82
N ILE A 81 -10.36 -5.41 6.08
CA ILE A 81 -9.12 -4.81 6.62
C ILE A 81 -9.45 -3.58 7.48
N LYS A 82 -10.33 -2.70 7.04
CA LYS A 82 -10.80 -1.55 7.83
C LYS A 82 -11.39 -1.96 9.18
N LYS A 83 -12.06 -3.11 9.24
CA LYS A 83 -12.59 -3.66 10.50
C LYS A 83 -11.53 -4.30 11.38
N GLN A 84 -10.53 -4.95 10.79
CA GLN A 84 -9.44 -5.60 11.51
C GLN A 84 -8.42 -4.61 12.06
N LEU A 85 -8.02 -3.64 11.24
CA LEU A 85 -7.08 -2.60 11.62
C LEU A 85 -7.84 -1.47 12.33
N LYS A 86 -7.81 -1.50 13.65
CA LYS A 86 -8.55 -0.53 14.48
C LYS A 86 -7.80 0.80 14.60
N GLY A 87 -7.69 1.53 13.50
CA GLY A 87 -7.01 2.82 13.46
C GLY A 87 -6.96 3.39 12.06
N PRO A 88 -6.41 4.60 11.92
CA PRO A 88 -6.26 5.22 10.61
C PRO A 88 -5.38 4.39 9.68
N ILE A 89 -5.70 4.44 8.38
CA ILE A 89 -4.97 3.75 7.33
C ILE A 89 -4.44 4.78 6.33
N VAL A 90 -3.16 4.66 6.00
CA VAL A 90 -2.47 5.47 4.99
C VAL A 90 -2.05 4.57 3.84
N LEU A 91 -2.14 5.06 2.62
CA LEU A 91 -1.56 4.41 1.45
C LEU A 91 -1.06 5.44 0.43
N GLU A 92 -0.17 5.00 -0.43
CA GLU A 92 0.37 5.79 -1.53
C GLU A 92 -0.35 5.46 -2.83
N VAL A 93 -0.63 6.48 -3.62
CA VAL A 93 -1.20 6.34 -4.96
C VAL A 93 -0.40 7.17 -5.96
N GLU A 94 -0.33 6.70 -7.19
CA GLU A 94 0.24 7.50 -8.29
C GLU A 94 -0.61 8.73 -8.55
N GLU A 95 0.03 9.81 -9.01
CA GLU A 95 -0.69 10.98 -9.49
C GLU A 95 -1.65 10.57 -10.63
N PRO A 96 -2.84 11.22 -10.75
CA PRO A 96 -3.86 10.83 -11.72
C PRO A 96 -3.51 11.29 -13.15
N ASN A 97 -2.38 10.82 -13.65
CA ASN A 97 -1.85 11.18 -14.97
C ASN A 97 -2.34 10.28 -16.11
N ASP A 98 -2.99 9.17 -15.79
CA ASP A 98 -3.58 8.23 -16.72
C ASP A 98 -4.91 7.64 -16.22
N GLU A 99 -5.56 6.82 -17.08
CA GLU A 99 -6.85 6.22 -16.73
C GLU A 99 -6.74 5.24 -15.56
N MET A 100 -5.65 4.48 -15.45
CA MET A 100 -5.48 3.47 -14.40
C MET A 100 -5.26 4.10 -13.03
N SER A 101 -4.38 5.10 -12.94
CA SER A 101 -4.13 5.83 -11.69
C SER A 101 -5.39 6.58 -11.23
N THR A 102 -6.14 7.17 -12.16
CA THR A 102 -7.42 7.82 -11.87
C THR A 102 -8.46 6.83 -11.35
N ARG A 103 -8.60 5.66 -11.97
CA ARG A 103 -9.50 4.58 -11.52
C ARG A 103 -9.15 4.09 -10.12
N ARG A 104 -7.86 3.97 -9.81
CA ARG A 104 -7.37 3.54 -8.50
C ARG A 104 -7.76 4.54 -7.42
N ILE A 105 -7.54 5.83 -7.66
CA ILE A 105 -7.96 6.89 -6.74
C ILE A 105 -9.48 6.84 -6.53
N HIS A 106 -10.27 6.69 -7.57
CA HIS A 106 -11.73 6.57 -7.45
C HIS A 106 -12.16 5.32 -6.68
N PHE A 107 -11.46 4.20 -6.87
CA PHE A 107 -11.70 2.98 -6.10
C PHE A 107 -11.52 3.22 -4.60
N TYR A 108 -10.42 3.83 -4.18
CA TYR A 108 -10.21 4.16 -2.78
C TYR A 108 -11.16 5.22 -2.25
N LYS A 109 -11.51 6.22 -3.05
CA LYS A 109 -12.53 7.22 -2.65
C LYS A 109 -13.89 6.59 -2.36
N ARG A 110 -14.31 5.61 -3.15
CA ARG A 110 -15.55 4.86 -2.88
C ARG A 110 -15.50 4.06 -1.58
N LEU A 111 -14.31 3.79 -1.08
CA LEU A 111 -14.05 3.12 0.21
C LEU A 111 -13.75 4.11 1.34
N GLU A 112 -14.16 5.38 1.16
CA GLU A 112 -14.04 6.44 2.14
C GLU A 112 -12.61 6.91 2.43
N PHE A 113 -11.66 6.62 1.54
CA PHE A 113 -10.34 7.22 1.60
C PHE A 113 -10.35 8.63 1.05
N THR A 114 -9.62 9.51 1.71
CA THR A 114 -9.44 10.93 1.32
C THR A 114 -8.10 11.11 0.61
N LEU A 115 -8.11 11.76 -0.56
CA LEU A 115 -6.89 12.11 -1.29
C LEU A 115 -6.31 13.41 -0.78
N HIS A 116 -5.01 13.42 -0.46
CA HIS A 116 -4.26 14.61 -0.04
C HIS A 116 -3.35 15.09 -1.17
N LYS A 117 -3.57 16.31 -1.63
CA LYS A 117 -2.82 16.92 -2.76
C LYS A 117 -1.51 17.60 -2.34
N LYS A 118 -0.97 17.24 -1.17
CA LYS A 118 0.34 17.73 -0.74
C LYS A 118 1.45 16.97 -1.48
N PRO A 119 2.49 17.65 -1.96
CA PRO A 119 3.59 16.99 -2.67
C PRO A 119 4.25 15.91 -1.82
N TYR A 120 4.35 14.73 -2.38
CA TYR A 120 4.98 13.58 -1.76
C TYR A 120 5.84 12.84 -2.78
N ILE A 121 7.05 12.49 -2.38
CA ILE A 121 7.95 11.67 -3.18
C ILE A 121 8.13 10.34 -2.46
N GLN A 122 7.70 9.26 -3.09
CA GLN A 122 8.03 7.93 -2.62
C GLN A 122 9.54 7.71 -2.77
N PRO A 123 10.27 7.45 -1.69
CA PRO A 123 11.69 7.13 -1.81
C PRO A 123 11.91 5.83 -2.58
N PRO A 124 13.04 5.71 -3.28
CA PRO A 124 13.36 4.45 -3.96
C PRO A 124 13.68 3.36 -2.94
N TYR A 125 13.28 2.13 -3.25
CA TYR A 125 13.64 0.95 -2.46
C TYR A 125 15.11 0.58 -2.61
N ARG A 126 15.71 0.87 -3.76
CA ARG A 126 17.12 0.60 -4.04
C ARG A 126 17.93 1.88 -4.02
N LYS A 127 19.07 1.80 -3.38
CA LYS A 127 20.03 2.91 -3.36
C LYS A 127 20.49 3.22 -4.79
N GLY A 128 20.33 4.49 -5.20
CA GLY A 128 20.70 4.96 -6.54
C GLY A 128 19.56 5.09 -7.53
N ASP A 129 18.38 4.53 -7.23
CA ASP A 129 17.17 4.78 -8.02
C ASP A 129 16.60 6.17 -7.69
N SER A 130 15.80 6.70 -8.60
CA SER A 130 15.09 7.97 -8.39
C SER A 130 13.80 7.76 -7.59
N GLY A 131 13.45 8.73 -6.75
CA GLY A 131 12.13 8.78 -6.11
C GLY A 131 11.01 8.95 -7.13
N LEU A 132 9.81 8.55 -6.74
CA LEU A 132 8.62 8.61 -7.58
C LEU A 132 7.61 9.62 -7.01
N PRO A 133 7.15 10.62 -7.78
CA PRO A 133 6.05 11.49 -7.35
C PRO A 133 4.79 10.67 -7.12
N MET A 134 4.23 10.78 -5.91
CA MET A 134 3.04 10.08 -5.48
C MET A 134 2.14 11.03 -4.69
N LEU A 135 0.97 10.55 -4.30
CA LEU A 135 0.07 11.22 -3.36
C LEU A 135 -0.28 10.26 -2.23
N LEU A 136 -0.64 10.81 -1.09
CA LEU A 136 -1.14 10.02 0.04
C LEU A 136 -2.67 10.02 0.04
N MET A 137 -3.25 8.88 0.37
CA MET A 137 -4.66 8.75 0.71
C MET A 137 -4.80 8.19 2.12
N THR A 138 -5.82 8.62 2.84
CA THR A 138 -6.05 8.19 4.23
C THR A 138 -7.50 7.80 4.47
N TYR A 139 -7.68 6.86 5.38
CA TYR A 139 -8.97 6.46 5.93
C TYR A 139 -8.93 6.58 7.45
N GLY A 140 -10.03 6.98 8.06
CA GLY A 140 -10.17 7.08 9.50
C GLY A 140 -9.78 8.44 10.07
N ASP A 141 -9.65 8.48 11.40
CA ASP A 141 -9.41 9.73 12.15
C ASP A 141 -7.92 10.09 12.14
N ILE A 142 -7.50 10.82 11.14
CA ILE A 142 -6.16 11.36 10.97
C ILE A 142 -6.23 12.73 10.31
N ASP A 143 -5.63 13.73 10.95
CA ASP A 143 -5.60 15.10 10.43
C ASP A 143 -4.34 15.37 9.60
N MET A 144 -4.44 15.20 8.29
CA MET A 144 -3.30 15.39 7.37
C MET A 144 -2.93 16.87 7.15
N GLU A 145 -3.67 17.84 7.69
CA GLU A 145 -3.19 19.20 7.72
C GLU A 145 -2.06 19.39 8.76
N SER A 146 -2.20 18.76 9.92
CA SER A 146 -1.21 18.79 11.00
C SER A 146 -0.20 17.64 10.93
N ASP A 147 -0.63 16.45 10.53
CA ASP A 147 0.15 15.21 10.69
C ASP A 147 0.94 14.79 9.43
N PHE A 148 0.76 15.48 8.30
CA PHE A 148 1.38 15.09 7.02
C PHE A 148 2.90 14.88 7.13
N GLU A 149 3.63 15.82 7.72
CA GLU A 149 5.08 15.72 7.83
C GLU A 149 5.51 14.59 8.79
N LYS A 150 4.75 14.36 9.86
CA LYS A 150 4.98 13.22 10.78
C LYS A 150 4.78 11.89 10.06
N VAL A 151 3.68 11.75 9.33
CA VAL A 151 3.38 10.54 8.53
C VAL A 151 4.48 10.30 7.51
N LYS A 152 4.83 11.31 6.72
CA LYS A 152 5.89 11.23 5.72
C LYS A 152 7.23 10.78 6.31
N LYS A 153 7.68 11.41 7.41
CA LYS A 153 8.92 11.02 8.09
C LYS A 153 8.89 9.59 8.60
N THR A 154 7.75 9.16 9.13
CA THR A 154 7.58 7.79 9.62
C THR A 154 7.70 6.79 8.45
N LEU A 155 7.03 7.05 7.32
CA LEU A 155 7.13 6.20 6.13
C LEU A 155 8.57 6.14 5.60
N TYR A 156 9.23 7.28 5.48
CA TYR A 156 10.61 7.36 4.99
C TYR A 156 11.56 6.54 5.86
N LYS A 157 11.45 6.68 7.16
CA LYS A 157 12.32 5.98 8.11
C LYS A 157 12.02 4.47 8.16
N GLU A 158 10.77 4.10 8.41
CA GLU A 158 10.40 2.72 8.75
C GLU A 158 10.27 1.82 7.51
N VAL A 159 9.75 2.35 6.41
CA VAL A 159 9.53 1.57 5.18
C VAL A 159 10.74 1.64 4.25
N TYR A 160 11.30 2.83 4.07
CA TYR A 160 12.34 3.09 3.08
C TYR A 160 13.75 3.19 3.67
N GLY A 161 13.89 3.18 5.00
CA GLY A 161 15.19 3.27 5.68
C GLY A 161 15.93 4.59 5.43
N GLN A 162 15.20 5.67 5.16
CA GLN A 162 15.76 6.99 4.90
C GLN A 162 15.53 7.93 6.08
N GLU A 163 16.58 8.56 6.54
CA GLU A 163 16.50 9.67 7.50
C GLU A 163 16.33 11.00 6.74
N ILE A 164 15.36 11.82 7.19
CA ILE A 164 15.13 13.19 6.71
C ILE A 164 15.42 14.16 7.86
#